data_a52a6081ee5f9da6f8b83f09940bb3db
#
_entry.id   a52a6081ee5f9da6f8b83f09940bb3db
#
_cell.length_a   1.000
_cell.length_b   1.000
_cell.length_c   1.000
_cell.angle_alpha   90.00
_cell.angle_beta   90.00
_cell.angle_gamma   90.00
#
_symmetry.space_group_name_H-M   'P 1'
#
loop_
_entity.id
_entity.type
_entity.pdbx_description
1 polymer ?
#
loop_
_entity_poly.entity_id
_entity_poly.type
_entity_poly.pdbx_seq_one_letter_code
_entity_poly.pdbx_strand_id
1 'polypeptide(L)'
;MAQVKGSQKHMGKIIAFANQKGGVGKTTSAVNVAASLGVLGKRVLLVDLDPQGNSTSGVGIMKKSLKVTVRDLLLSDNADGSCTAAAPDAAKKATIETKFRGLSVIPATIALAGAEFDLFSLEEGEYALKKSLATVRVDYDYIIIDCPPSLGMLTVNALSAADGVVIPMQCEFYALEGLSQLMITIGRIRQRYNRPLGVTGILITMYNGRLLLTSQVISELKKHYYEKLFSTAISRGVRLSEAPSFGVPVYYHDKNSKGAAEYLDVARELVERI
;
A
#
# COMPACT_ATOMS: atom_id res chain seq x y z
N MET A 1 -14.40 -23.83 -37.69
CA MET A 1 -14.92 -23.15 -36.50
C MET A 1 -13.80 -22.88 -35.54
N ALA A 2 -13.28 -21.65 -35.54
CA ALA A 2 -12.23 -21.24 -34.62
C ALA A 2 -12.87 -20.88 -33.27
N GLN A 3 -12.54 -21.64 -32.21
CA GLN A 3 -12.94 -21.29 -30.84
C GLN A 3 -12.26 -20.00 -30.44
N VAL A 4 -13.04 -18.93 -30.28
CA VAL A 4 -12.61 -17.70 -29.61
C VAL A 4 -12.38 -18.08 -28.15
N LYS A 5 -11.11 -18.26 -27.76
CA LYS A 5 -10.71 -18.33 -26.35
C LYS A 5 -11.08 -16.99 -25.72
N GLY A 6 -12.16 -16.99 -24.95
CA GLY A 6 -12.52 -15.85 -24.13
C GLY A 6 -11.34 -15.52 -23.19
N SER A 7 -10.74 -14.34 -23.37
CA SER A 7 -9.72 -13.84 -22.45
C SER A 7 -10.41 -13.67 -21.10
N GLN A 8 -10.11 -14.52 -20.12
CA GLN A 8 -10.43 -14.20 -18.73
C GLN A 8 -9.80 -12.84 -18.43
N LYS A 9 -10.64 -11.83 -18.20
CA LYS A 9 -10.16 -10.51 -17.78
C LYS A 9 -9.34 -10.70 -16.52
N HIS A 10 -8.05 -10.48 -16.61
CA HIS A 10 -7.13 -10.55 -15.47
C HIS A 10 -7.52 -9.44 -14.49
N MET A 11 -8.03 -9.81 -13.31
CA MET A 11 -8.32 -8.84 -12.26
C MET A 11 -7.02 -8.54 -11.52
N GLY A 12 -6.66 -7.25 -11.45
CA GLY A 12 -5.47 -6.79 -10.74
C GLY A 12 -5.43 -7.24 -9.27
N LYS A 13 -4.26 -7.44 -8.73
CA LYS A 13 -4.05 -7.81 -7.32
C LYS A 13 -3.95 -6.59 -6.44
N ILE A 14 -4.71 -6.57 -5.36
CA ILE A 14 -4.72 -5.46 -4.38
C ILE A 14 -3.87 -5.85 -3.19
N ILE A 15 -2.81 -5.08 -2.92
CA ILE A 15 -1.85 -5.34 -1.84
C ILE A 15 -1.77 -4.13 -0.92
N ALA A 16 -2.09 -4.33 0.36
CA ALA A 16 -1.98 -3.30 1.37
C ALA A 16 -0.58 -3.34 2.05
N PHE A 17 0.05 -2.19 2.20
CA PHE A 17 1.25 -2.01 3.00
C PHE A 17 0.83 -1.48 4.37
N ALA A 18 0.81 -2.35 5.39
CA ALA A 18 0.26 -2.03 6.70
C ALA A 18 1.23 -2.35 7.85
N ASN A 19 1.31 -1.45 8.80
CA ASN A 19 1.91 -1.65 10.13
C ASN A 19 1.42 -0.53 11.04
N GLN A 20 1.03 -0.87 12.27
CA GLN A 20 0.58 0.12 13.27
C GLN A 20 1.71 1.04 13.75
N LYS A 21 2.97 0.62 13.63
CA LYS A 21 4.12 1.41 14.04
C LYS A 21 4.44 2.48 12.98
N GLY A 22 4.58 3.73 13.43
CA GLY A 22 5.06 4.83 12.60
C GLY A 22 6.56 4.67 12.27
N GLY A 23 6.99 5.23 11.13
CA GLY A 23 8.41 5.30 10.78
C GLY A 23 9.05 3.99 10.32
N VAL A 24 8.30 2.90 10.15
CA VAL A 24 8.86 1.60 9.71
C VAL A 24 9.06 1.49 8.19
N GLY A 25 8.89 2.56 7.44
CA GLY A 25 9.09 2.58 5.99
C GLY A 25 7.89 2.05 5.17
N LYS A 26 6.65 2.11 5.68
CA LYS A 26 5.43 1.75 4.93
C LYS A 26 5.34 2.51 3.62
N THR A 27 5.21 3.83 3.69
CA THR A 27 5.12 4.74 2.55
C THR A 27 6.29 4.58 1.59
N THR A 28 7.52 4.55 2.13
CA THR A 28 8.72 4.34 1.32
C THR A 28 8.63 3.02 0.55
N SER A 29 8.17 1.95 1.20
CA SER A 29 8.04 0.64 0.56
C SER A 29 6.90 0.61 -0.45
N ALA A 30 5.72 1.15 -0.12
CA ALA A 30 4.58 1.21 -1.04
C ALA A 30 4.93 1.96 -2.33
N VAL A 31 5.50 3.18 -2.21
CA VAL A 31 5.92 4.01 -3.36
C VAL A 31 6.97 3.29 -4.21
N ASN A 32 8.03 2.75 -3.58
CA ASN A 32 9.14 2.19 -4.33
C ASN A 32 8.83 0.82 -4.93
N VAL A 33 8.01 -0.01 -4.26
CA VAL A 33 7.50 -1.27 -4.84
C VAL A 33 6.55 -0.98 -6.00
N ALA A 34 5.62 -0.02 -5.87
CA ALA A 34 4.72 0.37 -6.95
C ALA A 34 5.50 0.87 -8.18
N ALA A 35 6.49 1.74 -7.97
CA ALA A 35 7.34 2.23 -9.05
C ALA A 35 8.19 1.11 -9.69
N SER A 36 8.75 0.20 -8.87
CA SER A 36 9.54 -0.94 -9.36
C SER A 36 8.70 -1.91 -10.18
N LEU A 37 7.45 -2.18 -9.78
CA LEU A 37 6.50 -2.97 -10.59
C LEU A 37 6.25 -2.29 -11.95
N GLY A 38 6.10 -0.96 -11.99
CA GLY A 38 6.00 -0.19 -13.24
C GLY A 38 7.23 -0.32 -14.13
N VAL A 39 8.43 -0.28 -13.55
CA VAL A 39 9.70 -0.54 -14.25
C VAL A 39 9.73 -1.95 -14.84
N LEU A 40 9.18 -2.94 -14.13
CA LEU A 40 9.03 -4.33 -14.59
C LEU A 40 7.92 -4.50 -15.64
N GLY A 41 7.30 -3.41 -16.10
CA GLY A 41 6.30 -3.42 -17.18
C GLY A 41 4.86 -3.71 -16.72
N LYS A 42 4.58 -3.64 -15.41
CA LYS A 42 3.23 -3.79 -14.88
C LYS A 42 2.49 -2.46 -14.88
N ARG A 43 1.15 -2.53 -15.00
CA ARG A 43 0.26 -1.38 -14.80
C ARG A 43 -0.09 -1.33 -13.33
N VAL A 44 0.27 -0.26 -12.65
CA VAL A 44 0.18 -0.14 -11.19
C VAL A 44 -0.61 1.10 -10.80
N LEU A 45 -1.55 0.93 -9.88
CA LEU A 45 -2.23 2.01 -9.18
C LEU A 45 -1.72 2.07 -7.74
N LEU A 46 -1.13 3.19 -7.34
CA LEU A 46 -0.79 3.49 -5.96
C LEU A 46 -1.97 4.25 -5.32
N VAL A 47 -2.50 3.75 -4.22
CA VAL A 47 -3.55 4.40 -3.45
C VAL A 47 -2.94 4.91 -2.15
N ASP A 48 -2.85 6.22 -2.00
CA ASP A 48 -2.41 6.86 -0.77
C ASP A 48 -3.60 6.93 0.20
N LEU A 49 -3.56 6.15 1.26
CA LEU A 49 -4.64 6.11 2.27
C LEU A 49 -4.20 6.73 3.60
N ASP A 50 -3.06 7.42 3.63
CA ASP A 50 -2.60 8.17 4.79
C ASP A 50 -3.00 9.64 4.65
N PRO A 51 -3.71 10.24 5.63
CA PRO A 51 -4.05 11.69 5.63
C PRO A 51 -2.84 12.61 5.47
N GLN A 52 -1.63 12.13 5.81
CA GLN A 52 -0.41 12.91 5.58
C GLN A 52 -0.07 13.05 4.10
N GLY A 53 -0.56 12.18 3.22
CA GLY A 53 -0.37 12.26 1.78
C GLY A 53 1.11 12.12 1.36
N ASN A 54 1.88 11.27 2.05
CA ASN A 54 3.31 11.15 1.79
C ASN A 54 3.60 10.35 0.52
N SER A 55 2.80 9.35 0.19
CA SER A 55 2.87 8.64 -1.09
C SER A 55 2.57 9.57 -2.26
N THR A 56 1.57 10.45 -2.10
CA THR A 56 1.19 11.49 -3.07
C THR A 56 2.38 12.39 -3.39
N SER A 57 3.02 12.97 -2.37
CA SER A 57 4.21 13.81 -2.53
C SER A 57 5.40 13.02 -3.08
N GLY A 58 5.56 11.76 -2.65
CA GLY A 58 6.65 10.87 -3.05
C GLY A 58 6.64 10.50 -4.53
N VAL A 59 5.50 10.67 -5.22
CA VAL A 59 5.38 10.51 -6.68
C VAL A 59 5.21 11.85 -7.41
N GLY A 60 5.53 12.96 -6.75
CA GLY A 60 5.62 14.30 -7.36
C GLY A 60 4.28 15.00 -7.58
N ILE A 61 3.21 14.57 -6.93
CA ILE A 61 1.89 15.22 -7.03
C ILE A 61 1.76 16.32 -5.98
N MET A 62 1.39 17.53 -6.42
CA MET A 62 1.20 18.70 -5.57
C MET A 62 -0.19 18.67 -4.92
N LYS A 63 -0.26 18.48 -3.59
CA LYS A 63 -1.51 18.35 -2.84
C LYS A 63 -2.44 19.58 -2.95
N LYS A 64 -1.88 20.79 -3.09
CA LYS A 64 -2.65 22.04 -3.12
C LYS A 64 -3.55 22.20 -4.36
N SER A 65 -3.27 21.50 -5.44
CA SER A 65 -4.02 21.59 -6.70
C SER A 65 -5.05 20.48 -6.89
N LEU A 66 -5.16 19.56 -5.93
CA LEU A 66 -6.04 18.41 -6.02
C LEU A 66 -7.50 18.81 -5.80
N LYS A 67 -8.38 18.36 -6.71
CA LYS A 67 -9.83 18.53 -6.62
C LYS A 67 -10.52 17.26 -6.15
N VAL A 68 -9.98 16.09 -6.54
CA VAL A 68 -10.52 14.78 -6.19
C VAL A 68 -9.38 13.95 -5.60
N THR A 69 -9.66 13.27 -4.49
CA THR A 69 -8.69 12.53 -3.68
C THR A 69 -9.24 11.17 -3.28
N VAL A 70 -8.48 10.38 -2.55
CA VAL A 70 -8.95 9.09 -2.00
C VAL A 70 -10.15 9.26 -1.06
N ARG A 71 -10.35 10.43 -0.43
CA ARG A 71 -11.54 10.70 0.38
C ARG A 71 -12.82 10.55 -0.45
N ASP A 72 -12.79 11.02 -1.68
CA ASP A 72 -13.94 10.96 -2.60
C ASP A 72 -14.26 9.54 -3.08
N LEU A 73 -13.32 8.58 -2.88
CA LEU A 73 -13.59 7.15 -3.09
C LEU A 73 -14.33 6.52 -1.92
N LEU A 74 -14.25 7.12 -0.77
CA LEU A 74 -14.86 6.61 0.46
C LEU A 74 -16.23 7.23 0.70
N LEU A 75 -16.36 8.52 0.40
CA LEU A 75 -17.48 9.37 0.81
C LEU A 75 -17.86 10.35 -0.30
N SER A 76 -19.15 10.68 -0.36
CA SER A 76 -19.69 11.84 -1.10
C SER A 76 -20.40 12.76 -0.13
N ASP A 77 -20.08 14.06 -0.19
CA ASP A 77 -20.70 15.08 0.65
C ASP A 77 -22.07 15.50 0.07
N ASN A 78 -23.08 15.59 0.92
CA ASN A 78 -24.40 16.12 0.59
C ASN A 78 -24.47 17.63 0.91
N ALA A 79 -25.44 18.31 0.33
CA ALA A 79 -25.65 19.74 0.55
C ALA A 79 -25.99 20.12 2.00
N ASP A 80 -26.50 19.18 2.79
CA ASP A 80 -26.84 19.34 4.21
C ASP A 80 -25.67 19.06 5.16
N GLY A 81 -24.47 18.74 4.61
CA GLY A 81 -23.27 18.42 5.38
C GLY A 81 -23.19 16.96 5.84
N SER A 82 -24.17 16.12 5.51
CA SER A 82 -24.07 14.66 5.72
C SER A 82 -23.21 13.99 4.64
N CYS A 83 -22.70 12.78 4.93
CA CYS A 83 -21.95 11.99 3.97
C CYS A 83 -22.74 10.76 3.54
N THR A 84 -22.55 10.36 2.28
CA THR A 84 -23.07 9.12 1.69
C THR A 84 -21.95 8.32 1.04
N ALA A 85 -22.29 7.12 0.54
CA ALA A 85 -21.35 6.31 -0.20
C ALA A 85 -20.85 7.05 -1.46
N ALA A 86 -19.58 6.82 -1.80
CA ALA A 86 -18.93 7.43 -2.95
C ALA A 86 -19.65 7.14 -4.28
N ALA A 87 -19.52 8.07 -5.23
CA ALA A 87 -20.01 7.88 -6.59
C ALA A 87 -19.29 6.70 -7.28
N PRO A 88 -19.99 5.94 -8.15
CA PRO A 88 -19.41 4.75 -8.81
C PRO A 88 -18.15 5.04 -9.64
N ASP A 89 -17.98 6.25 -10.16
CA ASP A 89 -16.86 6.66 -10.99
C ASP A 89 -15.75 7.42 -10.23
N ALA A 90 -15.87 7.55 -8.90
CA ALA A 90 -14.96 8.29 -8.05
C ALA A 90 -13.51 7.84 -8.21
N ALA A 91 -13.25 6.53 -8.21
CA ALA A 91 -11.90 5.99 -8.36
C ALA A 91 -11.26 6.39 -9.70
N LYS A 92 -12.02 6.37 -10.79
CA LYS A 92 -11.54 6.79 -12.11
C LYS A 92 -11.25 8.28 -12.16
N LYS A 93 -12.10 9.12 -11.55
CA LYS A 93 -11.91 10.58 -11.48
C LYS A 93 -10.72 10.98 -10.61
N ALA A 94 -10.46 10.24 -9.53
CA ALA A 94 -9.36 10.52 -8.62
C ALA A 94 -8.01 10.01 -9.13
N THR A 95 -7.99 9.13 -10.13
CA THR A 95 -6.76 8.55 -10.67
C THR A 95 -5.98 9.57 -11.48
N ILE A 96 -4.73 9.76 -11.14
CA ILE A 96 -3.77 10.65 -11.83
C ILE A 96 -2.65 9.80 -12.40
N GLU A 97 -2.37 9.92 -13.69
CA GLU A 97 -1.18 9.34 -14.30
C GLU A 97 0.06 10.10 -13.82
N THR A 98 1.08 9.36 -13.41
CA THR A 98 2.35 9.96 -13.00
C THR A 98 3.32 9.99 -14.18
N LYS A 99 4.41 10.74 -14.05
CA LYS A 99 5.51 10.73 -15.04
C LYS A 99 6.33 9.44 -15.02
N PHE A 100 6.06 8.50 -14.12
CA PHE A 100 6.79 7.26 -13.95
C PHE A 100 6.11 6.13 -14.71
N ARG A 101 6.92 5.33 -15.39
CA ARG A 101 6.45 4.26 -16.26
C ARG A 101 5.46 3.32 -15.54
N GLY A 102 4.27 3.17 -16.10
CA GLY A 102 3.26 2.22 -15.64
C GLY A 102 2.67 2.52 -14.26
N LEU A 103 2.90 3.71 -13.70
CA LEU A 103 2.44 4.10 -12.36
C LEU A 103 1.41 5.22 -12.43
N SER A 104 0.22 4.96 -11.93
CA SER A 104 -0.82 5.94 -11.61
C SER A 104 -0.99 6.05 -10.09
N VAL A 105 -1.59 7.15 -9.61
CA VAL A 105 -1.83 7.37 -8.18
C VAL A 105 -3.25 7.90 -7.94
N ILE A 106 -3.88 7.41 -6.87
CA ILE A 106 -5.03 8.05 -6.22
C ILE A 106 -4.45 8.79 -5.01
N PRO A 107 -4.47 10.14 -5.02
CA PRO A 107 -3.78 10.94 -4.03
C PRO A 107 -4.58 11.12 -2.75
N ALA A 108 -3.89 11.43 -1.64
CA ALA A 108 -4.47 11.83 -0.35
C ALA A 108 -4.14 13.28 0.00
N THR A 109 -5.01 13.85 0.83
CA THR A 109 -4.79 15.11 1.53
C THR A 109 -5.23 14.99 2.98
N ILE A 110 -4.95 16.02 3.79
CA ILE A 110 -5.35 16.05 5.21
C ILE A 110 -6.87 15.93 5.42
N ALA A 111 -7.68 16.28 4.40
CA ALA A 111 -9.14 16.11 4.44
C ALA A 111 -9.58 14.66 4.68
N LEU A 112 -8.72 13.67 4.37
CA LEU A 112 -8.98 12.26 4.65
C LEU A 112 -9.08 11.96 6.17
N ALA A 113 -8.48 12.78 7.04
CA ALA A 113 -8.50 12.53 8.48
C ALA A 113 -9.92 12.52 9.07
N GLY A 114 -10.82 13.36 8.54
CA GLY A 114 -12.23 13.39 8.96
C GLY A 114 -13.04 12.19 8.50
N ALA A 115 -12.63 11.54 7.42
CA ALA A 115 -13.38 10.43 6.82
C ALA A 115 -13.55 9.22 7.75
N GLU A 116 -12.66 9.02 8.73
CA GLU A 116 -12.79 7.90 9.68
C GLU A 116 -14.07 8.00 10.52
N PHE A 117 -14.47 9.19 10.93
CA PHE A 117 -15.71 9.40 11.70
C PHE A 117 -16.94 9.15 10.84
N ASP A 118 -16.94 9.67 9.62
CA ASP A 118 -18.06 9.53 8.69
C ASP A 118 -18.27 8.08 8.28
N LEU A 119 -17.18 7.34 8.01
CA LEU A 119 -17.21 5.92 7.66
C LEU A 119 -17.83 5.04 8.75
N PHE A 120 -17.66 5.38 10.03
CA PHE A 120 -18.32 4.67 11.13
C PHE A 120 -19.84 4.79 11.11
N SER A 121 -20.35 5.90 10.57
CA SER A 121 -21.78 6.19 10.51
C SER A 121 -22.45 5.62 9.25
N LEU A 122 -21.67 5.21 8.26
CA LEU A 122 -22.18 4.63 7.02
C LEU A 122 -22.48 3.14 7.15
N GLU A 123 -23.61 2.72 6.57
CA GLU A 123 -23.89 1.31 6.35
C GLU A 123 -22.82 0.70 5.42
N GLU A 124 -22.19 -0.38 5.87
CA GLU A 124 -21.06 -1.02 5.17
C GLU A 124 -19.87 -0.08 4.90
N GLY A 125 -19.63 0.94 5.75
CA GLY A 125 -18.53 1.87 5.61
C GLY A 125 -17.13 1.22 5.57
N GLU A 126 -16.96 0.02 6.13
CA GLU A 126 -15.75 -0.80 6.05
C GLU A 126 -15.45 -1.36 4.65
N TYR A 127 -16.41 -1.30 3.72
CA TYR A 127 -16.27 -1.77 2.34
C TYR A 127 -16.19 -0.63 1.31
N ALA A 128 -16.22 0.62 1.73
CA ALA A 128 -16.25 1.78 0.83
C ALA A 128 -15.10 1.75 -0.19
N LEU A 129 -13.85 1.55 0.27
CA LEU A 129 -12.69 1.46 -0.62
C LEU A 129 -12.78 0.24 -1.56
N LYS A 130 -13.23 -0.91 -1.07
CA LYS A 130 -13.40 -2.12 -1.88
C LYS A 130 -14.38 -1.91 -3.03
N LYS A 131 -15.52 -1.29 -2.74
CA LYS A 131 -16.55 -0.98 -3.75
C LYS A 131 -16.00 -0.04 -4.83
N SER A 132 -15.31 1.02 -4.42
CA SER A 132 -14.73 2.00 -5.35
C SER A 132 -13.61 1.42 -6.20
N LEU A 133 -12.67 0.67 -5.61
CA LEU A 133 -11.55 0.07 -6.35
C LEU A 133 -12.01 -1.03 -7.32
N ALA A 134 -13.13 -1.70 -7.07
CA ALA A 134 -13.68 -2.70 -7.99
C ALA A 134 -13.92 -2.14 -9.40
N THR A 135 -14.23 -0.84 -9.52
CA THR A 135 -14.53 -0.18 -10.79
C THR A 135 -13.30 0.03 -11.70
N VAL A 136 -12.10 0.10 -11.11
CA VAL A 136 -10.83 0.32 -11.83
C VAL A 136 -9.90 -0.89 -11.79
N ARG A 137 -10.23 -1.93 -11.01
CA ARG A 137 -9.37 -3.08 -10.76
C ARG A 137 -8.93 -3.82 -12.04
N VAL A 138 -9.76 -3.81 -13.07
CA VAL A 138 -9.49 -4.48 -14.36
C VAL A 138 -8.47 -3.73 -15.21
N ASP A 139 -8.21 -2.46 -14.92
CA ASP A 139 -7.31 -1.60 -15.70
C ASP A 139 -5.85 -1.74 -15.24
N TYR A 140 -5.61 -2.37 -14.08
CA TYR A 140 -4.30 -2.52 -13.46
C TYR A 140 -3.93 -3.98 -13.23
N ASP A 141 -2.62 -4.26 -13.21
CA ASP A 141 -2.08 -5.57 -12.81
C ASP A 141 -1.93 -5.64 -11.29
N TYR A 142 -1.58 -4.48 -10.67
CA TYR A 142 -1.45 -4.32 -9.22
C TYR A 142 -2.06 -3.01 -8.74
N ILE A 143 -2.74 -3.06 -7.59
CA ILE A 143 -3.16 -1.90 -6.81
C ILE A 143 -2.43 -1.98 -5.47
N ILE A 144 -1.58 -1.00 -5.19
CA ILE A 144 -0.79 -0.92 -3.95
C ILE A 144 -1.43 0.14 -3.05
N ILE A 145 -1.81 -0.25 -1.83
CA ILE A 145 -2.42 0.66 -0.86
C ILE A 145 -1.40 0.98 0.23
N ASP A 146 -1.04 2.26 0.39
CA ASP A 146 -0.23 2.77 1.50
C ASP A 146 -1.14 3.12 2.67
N CYS A 147 -1.06 2.35 3.77
CA CYS A 147 -1.90 2.51 4.94
C CYS A 147 -1.32 3.50 5.96
N PRO A 148 -2.17 4.24 6.72
CA PRO A 148 -1.72 5.07 7.83
C PRO A 148 -1.09 4.24 8.96
N PRO A 149 -0.36 4.88 9.90
CA PRO A 149 0.23 4.19 11.07
C PRO A 149 -0.81 3.98 12.19
N SER A 150 -2.01 3.54 11.84
CA SER A 150 -3.11 3.27 12.77
C SER A 150 -3.85 2.01 12.35
N LEU A 151 -4.68 1.46 13.24
CA LEU A 151 -5.60 0.36 12.95
C LEU A 151 -7.06 0.87 12.95
N GLY A 152 -7.26 2.13 12.53
CA GLY A 152 -8.56 2.78 12.40
C GLY A 152 -9.34 2.33 11.14
N MET A 153 -10.44 3.03 10.86
CA MET A 153 -11.36 2.71 9.74
C MET A 153 -10.69 2.75 8.37
N LEU A 154 -9.69 3.61 8.16
CA LEU A 154 -8.93 3.63 6.91
C LEU A 154 -8.17 2.32 6.70
N THR A 155 -7.48 1.83 7.74
CA THR A 155 -6.77 0.53 7.65
C THR A 155 -7.75 -0.63 7.52
N VAL A 156 -8.91 -0.60 8.19
CA VAL A 156 -9.97 -1.60 7.98
C VAL A 156 -10.42 -1.61 6.52
N ASN A 157 -10.66 -0.45 5.91
CA ASN A 157 -11.02 -0.32 4.50
C ASN A 157 -9.95 -0.88 3.56
N ALA A 158 -8.66 -0.56 3.82
CA ALA A 158 -7.54 -1.12 3.04
C ALA A 158 -7.52 -2.64 3.07
N LEU A 159 -7.61 -3.23 4.28
CA LEU A 159 -7.55 -4.67 4.48
C LEU A 159 -8.82 -5.39 4.01
N SER A 160 -9.99 -4.73 4.05
CA SER A 160 -11.24 -5.26 3.49
C SER A 160 -11.20 -5.33 1.97
N ALA A 161 -10.45 -4.43 1.31
CA ALA A 161 -10.28 -4.39 -0.13
C ALA A 161 -9.14 -5.30 -0.64
N ALA A 162 -8.11 -5.54 0.18
CA ALA A 162 -6.87 -6.19 -0.23
C ALA A 162 -7.00 -7.70 -0.43
N ASP A 163 -6.26 -8.25 -1.40
CA ASP A 163 -6.03 -9.69 -1.57
C ASP A 163 -4.91 -10.16 -0.63
N GLY A 164 -3.95 -9.27 -0.32
CA GLY A 164 -2.82 -9.58 0.52
C GLY A 164 -2.25 -8.37 1.26
N VAL A 165 -1.46 -8.66 2.30
CA VAL A 165 -0.79 -7.65 3.12
C VAL A 165 0.70 -7.85 3.08
N VAL A 166 1.45 -6.80 2.77
CA VAL A 166 2.89 -6.70 3.02
C VAL A 166 3.07 -5.90 4.31
N ILE A 167 3.92 -6.41 5.21
CA ILE A 167 4.18 -5.82 6.52
C ILE A 167 5.63 -5.31 6.56
N PRO A 168 5.88 -4.03 6.25
CA PRO A 168 7.19 -3.43 6.46
C PRO A 168 7.49 -3.30 7.95
N MET A 169 8.66 -3.76 8.41
CA MET A 169 9.08 -3.67 9.80
C MET A 169 10.58 -3.48 9.95
N GLN A 170 10.99 -2.83 11.04
CA GLN A 170 12.40 -2.70 11.44
C GLN A 170 12.74 -3.78 12.45
N CYS A 171 14.03 -4.19 12.51
CA CYS A 171 14.52 -5.10 13.53
C CYS A 171 14.82 -4.34 14.84
N GLU A 172 13.76 -3.96 15.57
CA GLU A 172 13.82 -3.28 16.85
C GLU A 172 13.23 -4.13 17.97
N PHE A 173 13.50 -3.78 19.23
CA PHE A 173 13.15 -4.58 20.39
C PHE A 173 11.65 -4.95 20.47
N TYR A 174 10.76 -3.98 20.28
CA TYR A 174 9.31 -4.20 20.31
C TYR A 174 8.69 -4.64 18.98
N ALA A 175 9.50 -4.95 17.98
CA ALA A 175 9.00 -5.21 16.63
C ALA A 175 8.19 -6.53 16.55
N LEU A 176 8.59 -7.55 17.30
CA LEU A 176 7.90 -8.85 17.33
C LEU A 176 6.54 -8.76 18.05
N GLU A 177 6.46 -7.99 19.13
CA GLU A 177 5.21 -7.74 19.83
C GLU A 177 4.21 -6.99 18.92
N GLY A 178 4.67 -5.91 18.27
CA GLY A 178 3.88 -5.16 17.32
C GLY A 178 3.41 -6.01 16.14
N LEU A 179 4.26 -6.91 15.64
CA LEU A 179 3.88 -7.86 14.59
C LEU A 179 2.77 -8.81 15.07
N SER A 180 2.89 -9.36 16.28
CA SER A 180 1.88 -10.26 16.85
C SER A 180 0.52 -9.60 16.98
N GLN A 181 0.47 -8.34 17.45
CA GLN A 181 -0.77 -7.56 17.55
C GLN A 181 -1.38 -7.28 16.17
N LEU A 182 -0.54 -6.94 15.18
CA LEU A 182 -0.99 -6.74 13.80
C LEU A 182 -1.56 -8.04 13.20
N MET A 183 -0.92 -9.19 13.43
CA MET A 183 -1.39 -10.49 12.96
C MET A 183 -2.76 -10.85 13.54
N ILE A 184 -2.99 -10.55 14.83
CA ILE A 184 -4.31 -10.73 15.48
C ILE A 184 -5.36 -9.85 14.78
N THR A 185 -5.02 -8.59 14.51
CA THR A 185 -5.92 -7.63 13.84
C THR A 185 -6.25 -8.08 12.42
N ILE A 186 -5.25 -8.48 11.63
CA ILE A 186 -5.46 -9.06 10.28
C ILE A 186 -6.38 -10.29 10.37
N GLY A 187 -6.16 -11.15 11.36
CA GLY A 187 -7.01 -12.32 11.60
C GLY A 187 -8.48 -11.97 11.87
N ARG A 188 -8.75 -10.93 12.68
CA ARG A 188 -10.11 -10.42 12.96
C ARG A 188 -10.76 -9.85 11.70
N ILE A 189 -10.02 -9.04 10.92
CA ILE A 189 -10.51 -8.46 9.64
C ILE A 189 -10.81 -9.58 8.65
N ARG A 190 -9.93 -10.58 8.54
CA ARG A 190 -10.15 -11.75 7.69
C ARG A 190 -11.44 -12.49 8.03
N GLN A 191 -11.70 -12.71 9.29
CA GLN A 191 -12.91 -13.42 9.73
C GLN A 191 -14.18 -12.60 9.47
N ARG A 192 -14.13 -11.29 9.68
CA ARG A 192 -15.32 -10.44 9.72
C ARG A 192 -15.64 -9.80 8.37
N TYR A 193 -14.61 -9.34 7.63
CA TYR A 193 -14.79 -8.48 6.47
C TYR A 193 -14.19 -9.04 5.17
N ASN A 194 -13.13 -9.86 5.23
CA ASN A 194 -12.41 -10.28 4.03
C ASN A 194 -11.77 -11.66 4.19
N ARG A 195 -12.56 -12.73 4.05
CA ARG A 195 -12.11 -14.12 4.26
C ARG A 195 -10.87 -14.53 3.45
N PRO A 196 -10.68 -14.12 2.16
CA PRO A 196 -9.49 -14.47 1.39
C PRO A 196 -8.23 -13.69 1.77
N LEU A 197 -8.30 -12.66 2.63
CA LEU A 197 -7.14 -11.86 3.02
C LEU A 197 -6.02 -12.73 3.58
N GLY A 198 -4.82 -12.61 3.00
CA GLY A 198 -3.62 -13.29 3.45
C GLY A 198 -2.46 -12.35 3.75
N VAL A 199 -1.50 -12.78 4.57
CA VAL A 199 -0.21 -12.08 4.70
C VAL A 199 0.68 -12.56 3.54
N THR A 200 0.96 -11.64 2.60
CA THR A 200 1.82 -11.89 1.44
C THR A 200 3.28 -11.96 1.86
N GLY A 201 3.68 -11.08 2.80
CA GLY A 201 5.03 -11.12 3.31
C GLY A 201 5.35 -10.08 4.36
N ILE A 202 6.47 -10.32 5.07
CA ILE A 202 7.09 -9.43 6.04
C ILE A 202 8.35 -8.88 5.39
N LEU A 203 8.42 -7.56 5.20
CA LEU A 203 9.55 -6.87 4.57
C LEU A 203 10.39 -6.18 5.63
N ILE A 204 11.62 -6.66 5.83
CA ILE A 204 12.57 -6.00 6.72
C ILE A 204 13.07 -4.72 6.07
N THR A 205 12.93 -3.61 6.79
CA THR A 205 13.34 -2.27 6.37
C THR A 205 14.44 -1.73 7.29
N MET A 206 15.18 -0.72 6.80
CA MET A 206 16.29 -0.07 7.52
C MET A 206 17.27 -1.10 8.09
N TYR A 207 17.48 -2.17 7.34
CA TYR A 207 18.35 -3.28 7.73
C TYR A 207 19.78 -2.82 8.00
N ASN A 208 20.31 -3.28 9.14
CA ASN A 208 21.73 -3.14 9.48
C ASN A 208 22.26 -4.46 10.04
N GLY A 209 22.94 -5.23 9.20
CA GLY A 209 23.47 -6.55 9.55
C GLY A 209 24.61 -6.55 10.59
N ARG A 210 25.13 -5.36 10.97
CA ARG A 210 26.17 -5.24 12.00
C ARG A 210 25.61 -5.28 13.42
N LEU A 211 24.29 -5.11 13.59
CA LEU A 211 23.66 -5.07 14.90
C LEU A 211 23.25 -6.48 15.34
N LEU A 212 23.65 -6.86 16.55
CA LEU A 212 23.28 -8.14 17.16
C LEU A 212 21.73 -8.27 17.26
N LEU A 213 21.04 -7.20 17.63
CA LEU A 213 19.59 -7.16 17.72
C LEU A 213 18.94 -7.54 16.38
N THR A 214 19.48 -7.05 15.25
CA THR A 214 18.99 -7.40 13.92
C THR A 214 19.04 -8.91 13.69
N SER A 215 20.15 -9.54 14.02
CA SER A 215 20.34 -11.00 13.88
C SER A 215 19.36 -11.79 14.76
N GLN A 216 19.15 -11.33 16.00
CA GLN A 216 18.23 -11.95 16.95
C GLN A 216 16.79 -11.87 16.47
N VAL A 217 16.33 -10.68 16.04
CA VAL A 217 14.95 -10.47 15.52
C VAL A 217 14.72 -11.31 14.27
N ILE A 218 15.66 -11.33 13.32
CA ILE A 218 15.53 -12.13 12.10
C ILE A 218 15.51 -13.64 12.44
N SER A 219 16.34 -14.09 13.37
CA SER A 219 16.33 -15.48 13.82
C SER A 219 14.97 -15.88 14.39
N GLU A 220 14.36 -15.01 15.20
CA GLU A 220 13.04 -15.26 15.76
C GLU A 220 11.93 -15.24 14.70
N LEU A 221 11.97 -14.28 13.76
CA LEU A 221 11.06 -14.24 12.63
C LEU A 221 11.15 -15.52 11.77
N LYS A 222 12.36 -16.04 11.54
CA LYS A 222 12.55 -17.27 10.77
C LYS A 222 11.95 -18.49 11.44
N LYS A 223 11.86 -18.56 12.77
CA LYS A 223 11.21 -19.68 13.47
C LYS A 223 9.72 -19.76 13.20
N HIS A 224 9.04 -18.60 13.10
CA HIS A 224 7.57 -18.55 13.04
C HIS A 224 7.01 -18.10 11.70
N TYR A 225 7.80 -17.37 10.88
CA TYR A 225 7.34 -16.70 9.67
C TYR A 225 8.30 -16.88 8.48
N TYR A 226 9.09 -17.96 8.44
CA TYR A 226 10.09 -18.19 7.41
C TYR A 226 9.57 -17.98 5.98
N GLU A 227 8.44 -18.62 5.64
CA GLU A 227 7.81 -18.53 4.33
C GLU A 227 7.23 -17.14 4.01
N LYS A 228 6.96 -16.35 5.04
CA LYS A 228 6.42 -14.99 4.89
C LYS A 228 7.50 -13.93 4.81
N LEU A 229 8.74 -14.24 5.20
CA LEU A 229 9.83 -13.28 5.14
C LEU A 229 10.24 -13.04 3.68
N PHE A 230 10.34 -11.77 3.28
CA PHE A 230 10.99 -11.47 2.00
C PHE A 230 12.47 -11.82 2.10
N SER A 231 13.02 -12.39 1.02
CA SER A 231 14.44 -12.74 0.92
C SER A 231 15.31 -11.49 0.90
N THR A 232 14.80 -10.41 0.30
CA THR A 232 15.46 -9.11 0.22
C THR A 232 15.06 -8.22 1.39
N ALA A 233 16.04 -7.72 2.14
CA ALA A 233 15.85 -6.68 3.16
C ALA A 233 16.26 -5.31 2.60
N ILE A 234 15.53 -4.26 2.95
CA ILE A 234 15.84 -2.89 2.53
C ILE A 234 16.84 -2.25 3.49
N SER A 235 18.02 -1.96 3.01
CA SER A 235 19.06 -1.30 3.77
C SER A 235 18.73 0.17 4.04
N ARG A 236 19.25 0.71 5.16
CA ARG A 236 19.21 2.16 5.36
C ARG A 236 20.12 2.83 4.33
N GLY A 237 19.60 3.82 3.59
CA GLY A 237 20.37 4.50 2.54
C GLY A 237 19.98 5.95 2.38
N VAL A 238 20.98 6.81 2.13
CA VAL A 238 20.80 8.26 1.94
C VAL A 238 19.86 8.54 0.76
N ARG A 239 20.04 7.85 -0.37
CA ARG A 239 19.21 8.03 -1.57
C ARG A 239 17.73 7.73 -1.33
N LEU A 240 17.43 6.75 -0.47
CA LEU A 240 16.05 6.45 -0.06
C LEU A 240 15.41 7.59 0.76
N SER A 241 16.23 8.28 1.56
CA SER A 241 15.76 9.40 2.40
C SER A 241 15.64 10.70 1.59
N GLU A 242 16.47 10.89 0.57
CA GLU A 242 16.47 12.09 -0.28
C GLU A 242 15.36 12.05 -1.35
N ALA A 243 15.11 10.91 -1.98
CA ALA A 243 14.20 10.77 -3.10
C ALA A 243 12.81 11.40 -2.88
N PRO A 244 12.15 11.26 -1.71
CA PRO A 244 10.86 11.90 -1.45
C PRO A 244 10.89 13.44 -1.52
N SER A 245 12.01 14.08 -1.15
CA SER A 245 12.14 15.56 -1.22
C SER A 245 12.16 16.09 -2.66
N PHE A 246 12.50 15.22 -3.60
CA PHE A 246 12.42 15.51 -5.05
C PHE A 246 11.10 15.06 -5.68
N GLY A 247 10.20 14.45 -4.90
CA GLY A 247 8.95 13.89 -5.42
C GLY A 247 9.15 12.76 -6.42
N VAL A 248 10.16 11.92 -6.21
CA VAL A 248 10.50 10.81 -7.12
C VAL A 248 10.75 9.51 -6.34
N PRO A 249 10.32 8.34 -6.86
CA PRO A 249 10.75 7.05 -6.32
C PRO A 249 12.26 6.87 -6.48
N VAL A 250 12.88 6.06 -5.59
CA VAL A 250 14.35 5.91 -5.54
C VAL A 250 14.98 5.46 -6.86
N TYR A 251 14.30 4.58 -7.62
CA TYR A 251 14.78 4.14 -8.92
C TYR A 251 14.96 5.31 -9.91
N TYR A 252 14.05 6.28 -9.87
CA TYR A 252 14.12 7.47 -10.74
C TYR A 252 15.00 8.58 -10.17
N HIS A 253 15.30 8.54 -8.86
CA HIS A 253 16.28 9.42 -8.24
C HIS A 253 17.71 8.96 -8.51
N ASP A 254 18.01 7.68 -8.30
CA ASP A 254 19.30 7.05 -8.57
C ASP A 254 19.12 5.54 -8.79
N LYS A 255 19.02 5.15 -10.08
CA LYS A 255 18.80 3.75 -10.48
C LYS A 255 19.94 2.79 -10.10
N ASN A 256 21.13 3.32 -9.87
CA ASN A 256 22.31 2.54 -9.49
C ASN A 256 22.49 2.42 -7.99
N SER A 257 21.62 3.07 -7.20
CA SER A 257 21.67 2.98 -5.75
C SER A 257 21.26 1.59 -5.26
N LYS A 258 21.83 1.20 -4.12
CA LYS A 258 21.50 -0.08 -3.45
C LYS A 258 19.99 -0.19 -3.18
N GLY A 259 19.36 0.90 -2.70
CA GLY A 259 17.93 0.92 -2.41
C GLY A 259 17.06 0.71 -3.66
N ALA A 260 17.47 1.21 -4.83
CA ALA A 260 16.76 0.97 -6.09
C ALA A 260 16.82 -0.51 -6.48
N ALA A 261 18.00 -1.15 -6.37
CA ALA A 261 18.17 -2.56 -6.66
C ALA A 261 17.35 -3.44 -5.68
N GLU A 262 17.43 -3.16 -4.37
CA GLU A 262 16.68 -3.88 -3.34
C GLU A 262 15.17 -3.82 -3.57
N TYR A 263 14.60 -2.66 -3.91
CA TYR A 263 13.16 -2.54 -4.20
C TYR A 263 12.75 -3.22 -5.52
N LEU A 264 13.63 -3.26 -6.53
CA LEU A 264 13.39 -4.06 -7.73
C LEU A 264 13.32 -5.55 -7.40
N ASP A 265 14.20 -6.06 -6.54
CA ASP A 265 14.22 -7.46 -6.12
C ASP A 265 12.97 -7.79 -5.28
N VAL A 266 12.57 -6.90 -4.34
CA VAL A 266 11.30 -7.05 -3.62
C VAL A 266 10.09 -7.07 -4.56
N ALA A 267 10.09 -6.23 -5.61
CA ALA A 267 9.00 -6.22 -6.58
C ALA A 267 8.95 -7.51 -7.42
N ARG A 268 10.09 -8.08 -7.81
CA ARG A 268 10.17 -9.40 -8.49
C ARG A 268 9.63 -10.50 -7.58
N GLU A 269 10.11 -10.55 -6.34
CA GLU A 269 9.65 -11.54 -5.36
C GLU A 269 8.15 -11.39 -5.06
N LEU A 270 7.62 -10.16 -4.99
CA LEU A 270 6.18 -9.93 -4.84
C LEU A 270 5.37 -10.53 -6.00
N VAL A 271 5.84 -10.38 -7.25
CA VAL A 271 5.19 -10.98 -8.43
C VAL A 271 5.16 -12.50 -8.35
N GLU A 272 6.20 -13.13 -7.80
CA GLU A 272 6.29 -14.60 -7.66
C GLU A 272 5.39 -15.14 -6.54
N ARG A 273 5.09 -14.32 -5.51
CA ARG A 273 4.28 -14.71 -4.34
C ARG A 273 2.77 -14.63 -4.57
N ILE A 274 2.31 -13.98 -5.66
CA ILE A 274 0.91 -13.63 -5.92
C ILE A 274 0.48 -14.16 -7.30
#